data_1a08abc91680c3a7f8345247909a2469
#
_entry.id   1a08abc91680c3a7f8345247909a2469
#
_cell.length_a   1.000
_cell.length_b   1.000
_cell.length_c   1.000
_cell.angle_alpha   90.00
_cell.angle_beta   90.00
_cell.angle_gamma   90.00
#
_symmetry.space_group_name_H-M   'P 1'
#
loop_
_entity.id
_entity.type
_entity.pdbx_description
1 polymer ?
#
loop_
_entity_poly.entity_id
_entity_poly.type
_entity_poly.pdbx_seq_one_letter_code
_entity_poly.pdbx_strand_id
1 'polypeptide(L)'
;MTKYTPTYPRHTWELVKDDVPAFKKDMRKICDSAVAKGADMARLIKAKKVAVDERVTLKCRVPLCECYGQCLMDPPFSPTAEETAKVVAKYRYAILTDVTAPIPQDYFEFIQTEDLPLCRFQYTPEAIKWDRDVQQPLWFKLHDIVTGLERDAHNRGYFFAAGYVASTCYLCYDENDPGGYCDTSKPCRRPYEARYSMEAAGMDVFSTYHNVGLALKMANSEYMTWSGLVLMV
;
A
#
# COMPACT_ATOMS: atom_id res chain seq x y z
N MET A 1 45.83 -15.37 -7.16
CA MET A 1 44.52 -15.41 -6.50
C MET A 1 44.26 -14.02 -5.92
N THR A 2 43.47 -13.22 -6.60
CA THR A 2 43.00 -11.93 -6.08
C THR A 2 42.07 -12.20 -4.90
N LYS A 3 42.45 -11.73 -3.71
CA LYS A 3 41.58 -11.80 -2.53
C LYS A 3 40.31 -11.02 -2.84
N TYR A 4 39.18 -11.71 -2.99
CA TYR A 4 37.87 -11.09 -3.02
C TYR A 4 37.64 -10.45 -1.66
N THR A 5 37.61 -9.13 -1.61
CA THR A 5 37.16 -8.40 -0.44
C THR A 5 35.71 -8.01 -0.74
N PRO A 6 34.73 -8.63 -0.08
CA PRO A 6 33.32 -8.26 -0.29
C PRO A 6 33.14 -6.81 0.15
N THR A 7 32.81 -5.92 -0.79
CA THR A 7 32.33 -4.59 -0.48
C THR A 7 30.87 -4.70 -0.11
N TYR A 8 30.56 -4.89 1.15
CA TYR A 8 29.19 -4.76 1.62
C TYR A 8 28.77 -3.31 1.48
N PRO A 9 27.57 -3.04 0.91
CA PRO A 9 27.04 -1.70 0.92
C PRO A 9 26.92 -1.22 2.36
N ARG A 10 27.18 0.06 2.59
CA ARG A 10 27.03 0.67 3.92
C ARG A 10 25.60 0.46 4.43
N HIS A 11 25.44 0.32 5.71
CA HIS A 11 24.12 0.20 6.33
C HIS A 11 23.28 1.45 6.01
N THR A 12 21.97 1.28 5.79
CA THR A 12 21.07 2.35 5.33
C THR A 12 21.12 3.62 6.17
N TRP A 13 21.22 3.49 7.50
CA TRP A 13 21.31 4.64 8.40
C TRP A 13 22.65 5.38 8.27
N GLU A 14 23.75 4.71 7.93
CA GLU A 14 25.07 5.32 7.67
C GLU A 14 25.02 6.15 6.39
N LEU A 15 24.37 5.62 5.32
CA LEU A 15 24.18 6.36 4.08
C LEU A 15 23.42 7.67 4.32
N VAL A 16 22.38 7.65 5.15
CA VAL A 16 21.58 8.84 5.46
C VAL A 16 22.33 9.79 6.37
N LYS A 17 23.13 9.29 7.31
CA LYS A 17 23.88 10.10 8.25
C LYS A 17 25.06 10.83 7.58
N ASP A 18 25.76 10.12 6.72
CA ASP A 18 27.05 10.60 6.17
C ASP A 18 26.87 11.31 4.81
N ASP A 19 25.80 11.00 4.05
CA ASP A 19 25.60 11.56 2.72
C ASP A 19 24.13 11.85 2.41
N VAL A 20 23.60 12.92 2.99
CA VAL A 20 22.23 13.39 2.73
C VAL A 20 21.98 13.76 1.24
N PRO A 21 22.92 14.38 0.50
CA PRO A 21 22.75 14.64 -0.93
C PRO A 21 22.60 13.36 -1.75
N ALA A 22 23.43 12.32 -1.51
CA ALA A 22 23.31 11.03 -2.20
C ALA A 22 21.98 10.36 -1.90
N PHE A 23 21.55 10.34 -0.62
CA PHE A 23 20.24 9.85 -0.23
C PHE A 23 19.12 10.54 -1.00
N LYS A 24 19.09 11.87 -1.03
CA LYS A 24 18.07 12.64 -1.77
C LYS A 24 18.07 12.32 -3.25
N LYS A 25 19.26 12.13 -3.86
CA LYS A 25 19.40 11.74 -5.26
C LYS A 25 18.83 10.35 -5.52
N ASP A 26 19.08 9.40 -4.62
CA ASP A 26 18.55 8.04 -4.72
C ASP A 26 17.03 8.04 -4.56
N MET A 27 16.50 8.74 -3.56
CA MET A 27 15.06 8.85 -3.35
C MET A 27 14.33 9.46 -4.54
N ARG A 28 14.93 10.46 -5.19
CA ARG A 28 14.40 11.03 -6.44
C ARG A 28 14.31 9.97 -7.53
N LYS A 29 15.39 9.23 -7.78
CA LYS A 29 15.42 8.17 -8.79
C LYS A 29 14.40 7.06 -8.51
N ILE A 30 14.23 6.70 -7.23
CA ILE A 30 13.25 5.70 -6.81
C ILE A 30 11.83 6.22 -7.06
N CYS A 31 11.52 7.48 -6.71
CA CYS A 31 10.24 8.09 -7.02
C CYS A 31 9.99 8.18 -8.54
N ASP A 32 10.99 8.60 -9.31
CA ASP A 32 10.90 8.67 -10.78
C ASP A 32 10.62 7.27 -11.39
N SER A 33 11.21 6.21 -10.83
CA SER A 33 10.95 4.83 -11.23
C SER A 33 9.50 4.40 -10.97
N ALA A 34 8.89 4.83 -9.87
CA ALA A 34 7.49 4.55 -9.58
C ALA A 34 6.56 5.24 -10.60
N VAL A 35 6.82 6.50 -10.92
CA VAL A 35 6.06 7.25 -11.93
C VAL A 35 6.22 6.61 -13.31
N ALA A 36 7.43 6.19 -13.67
CA ALA A 36 7.68 5.48 -14.93
C ALA A 36 6.93 4.13 -15.02
N LYS A 37 6.61 3.51 -13.89
CA LYS A 37 5.77 2.31 -13.80
C LYS A 37 4.26 2.63 -13.75
N GLY A 38 3.91 3.91 -13.81
CA GLY A 38 2.54 4.37 -13.91
C GLY A 38 1.90 4.73 -12.56
N ALA A 39 2.68 5.04 -11.53
CA ALA A 39 2.16 5.78 -10.38
C ALA A 39 1.75 7.18 -10.83
N ASP A 40 0.63 7.67 -10.33
CA ASP A 40 0.20 9.04 -10.57
C ASP A 40 0.99 10.02 -9.70
N MET A 41 1.45 9.54 -8.54
CA MET A 41 2.33 10.29 -7.65
C MET A 41 3.30 9.35 -6.94
N ALA A 42 4.53 9.81 -6.74
CA ALA A 42 5.49 9.22 -5.80
C ALA A 42 6.27 10.35 -5.12
N ARG A 43 6.19 10.42 -3.79
CA ARG A 43 6.71 11.54 -3.01
C ARG A 43 7.44 11.09 -1.76
N LEU A 44 8.68 11.56 -1.59
CA LEU A 44 9.41 11.41 -0.34
C LEU A 44 8.79 12.27 0.76
N ILE A 45 8.44 11.66 1.86
CA ILE A 45 7.89 12.31 3.05
C ILE A 45 8.71 11.94 4.30
N LYS A 46 8.53 12.67 5.39
CA LYS A 46 9.07 12.26 6.69
C LYS A 46 8.18 11.14 7.26
N ALA A 47 8.76 10.05 7.76
CA ALA A 47 8.00 8.93 8.33
C ALA A 47 7.08 9.38 9.48
N LYS A 48 7.48 10.37 10.29
CA LYS A 48 6.63 10.96 11.34
C LYS A 48 5.34 11.64 10.85
N LYS A 49 5.15 11.77 9.52
CA LYS A 49 3.93 12.27 8.90
C LYS A 49 2.94 11.16 8.59
N VAL A 50 3.38 9.91 8.64
CA VAL A 50 2.50 8.76 8.55
C VAL A 50 1.66 8.69 9.83
N ALA A 51 0.36 8.82 9.66
CA ALA A 51 -0.58 8.69 10.77
C ALA A 51 -0.92 7.22 11.00
N VAL A 52 -0.94 6.82 12.25
CA VAL A 52 -1.38 5.47 12.67
C VAL A 52 -2.45 5.64 13.74
N ASP A 53 -3.57 4.95 13.59
CA ASP A 53 -4.74 5.08 14.46
C ASP A 53 -5.47 3.73 14.57
N GLU A 54 -5.75 3.30 15.80
CA GLU A 54 -6.46 2.05 16.08
C GLU A 54 -7.88 2.01 15.49
N ARG A 55 -8.51 3.18 15.30
CA ARG A 55 -9.84 3.29 14.69
C ARG A 55 -9.86 2.81 13.25
N VAL A 56 -8.73 2.83 12.55
CA VAL A 56 -8.62 2.31 11.17
C VAL A 56 -8.90 0.81 11.15
N THR A 57 -8.22 0.05 12.00
CA THR A 57 -8.42 -1.42 12.07
C THR A 57 -9.75 -1.79 12.70
N LEU A 58 -10.38 -0.89 13.47
CA LEU A 58 -11.74 -1.08 13.96
C LEU A 58 -12.74 -1.22 12.79
N LYS A 59 -12.50 -0.51 11.68
CA LYS A 59 -13.34 -0.61 10.46
C LYS A 59 -13.30 -1.97 9.78
N CYS A 60 -12.30 -2.79 10.07
CA CYS A 60 -12.30 -4.18 9.61
C CYS A 60 -13.24 -5.09 10.42
N ARG A 61 -13.69 -4.63 11.60
CA ARG A 61 -14.52 -5.39 12.55
C ARG A 61 -15.93 -4.86 12.64
N VAL A 62 -16.17 -3.56 12.44
CA VAL A 62 -17.47 -2.91 12.66
C VAL A 62 -17.75 -1.86 11.57
N PRO A 63 -18.69 -2.13 10.65
CA PRO A 63 -19.27 -3.44 10.34
C PRO A 63 -18.20 -4.45 9.94
N LEU A 64 -18.48 -5.74 10.08
CA LEU A 64 -17.51 -6.78 9.75
C LEU A 64 -17.18 -6.72 8.25
N CYS A 65 -15.90 -6.49 7.95
CA CYS A 65 -15.38 -6.54 6.59
C CYS A 65 -15.32 -7.99 6.10
N GLU A 66 -15.71 -8.24 4.87
CA GLU A 66 -15.64 -9.57 4.27
C GLU A 66 -14.22 -10.16 4.21
N CYS A 67 -13.20 -9.29 4.11
CA CYS A 67 -11.80 -9.71 4.08
C CYS A 67 -11.23 -10.07 5.45
N TYR A 68 -11.96 -9.77 6.55
CA TYR A 68 -11.48 -10.05 7.91
C TYR A 68 -11.30 -11.55 8.14
N GLY A 69 -10.09 -11.96 8.44
CA GLY A 69 -9.74 -13.37 8.66
C GLY A 69 -9.65 -14.22 7.38
N GLN A 70 -9.86 -13.61 6.19
CA GLN A 70 -9.86 -14.32 4.92
C GLN A 70 -8.53 -14.20 4.15
N CYS A 71 -7.63 -13.32 4.59
CA CYS A 71 -6.33 -13.11 3.96
C CYS A 71 -5.24 -12.94 5.01
N LEU A 72 -4.08 -13.57 4.80
CA LEU A 72 -2.92 -13.46 5.69
C LEU A 72 -2.34 -12.02 5.76
N MET A 73 -2.74 -11.14 4.83
CA MET A 73 -2.30 -9.74 4.83
C MET A 73 -3.34 -8.80 5.47
N ASP A 74 -4.46 -9.33 5.96
CA ASP A 74 -5.52 -8.57 6.62
C ASP A 74 -5.65 -8.93 8.10
N PRO A 75 -6.33 -8.11 8.92
CA PRO A 75 -6.63 -8.48 10.30
C PRO A 75 -7.42 -9.81 10.39
N PRO A 76 -7.14 -10.67 11.36
CA PRO A 76 -6.26 -10.47 12.53
C PRO A 76 -4.79 -10.81 12.29
N PHE A 77 -4.36 -11.15 11.09
CA PHE A 77 -3.01 -11.62 10.77
C PHE A 77 -2.03 -10.45 10.48
N SER A 78 -2.55 -9.27 10.16
CA SER A 78 -1.74 -8.06 9.98
C SER A 78 -1.25 -7.51 11.32
N PRO A 79 -0.18 -6.67 11.33
CA PRO A 79 0.27 -5.99 12.53
C PRO A 79 -0.84 -5.13 13.14
N THR A 80 -0.87 -5.03 14.45
CA THR A 80 -1.73 -4.07 15.14
C THR A 80 -1.27 -2.64 14.88
N ALA A 81 -2.15 -1.65 15.07
CA ALA A 81 -1.79 -0.25 14.96
C ALA A 81 -0.66 0.12 15.95
N GLU A 82 -0.64 -0.44 17.15
CA GLU A 82 0.43 -0.22 18.13
C GLU A 82 1.79 -0.75 17.63
N GLU A 83 1.83 -1.96 17.07
CA GLU A 83 3.04 -2.53 16.46
C GLU A 83 3.51 -1.69 15.27
N THR A 84 2.59 -1.29 14.40
CA THR A 84 2.87 -0.43 13.25
C THR A 84 3.44 0.92 13.68
N ALA A 85 2.86 1.56 14.69
CA ALA A 85 3.36 2.84 15.21
C ALA A 85 4.80 2.71 15.74
N LYS A 86 5.11 1.62 16.46
CA LYS A 86 6.47 1.33 16.94
C LYS A 86 7.47 1.12 15.80
N VAL A 87 7.02 0.48 14.72
CA VAL A 87 7.84 0.26 13.51
C VAL A 87 8.07 1.58 12.79
N VAL A 88 7.00 2.33 12.48
CA VAL A 88 7.09 3.62 11.77
C VAL A 88 8.00 4.61 12.50
N ALA A 89 7.98 4.62 13.83
CA ALA A 89 8.82 5.50 14.65
C ALA A 89 10.33 5.24 14.48
N LYS A 90 10.73 4.08 13.96
CA LYS A 90 12.14 3.75 13.69
C LYS A 90 12.63 4.25 12.35
N TYR A 91 11.72 4.66 11.47
CA TYR A 91 12.04 5.15 10.14
C TYR A 91 12.12 6.68 10.11
N ARG A 92 12.97 7.22 9.26
CA ARG A 92 13.15 8.67 9.11
C ARG A 92 12.33 9.22 7.95
N TYR A 93 12.11 8.41 6.92
CA TYR A 93 11.45 8.78 5.68
C TYR A 93 10.49 7.69 5.24
N ALA A 94 9.58 8.06 4.35
CA ALA A 94 8.75 7.14 3.59
C ALA A 94 8.57 7.70 2.18
N ILE A 95 8.28 6.82 1.22
CA ILE A 95 7.79 7.22 -0.10
C ILE A 95 6.30 6.90 -0.11
N LEU A 96 5.49 7.95 -0.23
CA LEU A 96 4.06 7.84 -0.46
C LEU A 96 3.82 7.81 -1.96
N THR A 97 3.06 6.84 -2.45
CA THR A 97 2.73 6.67 -3.87
C THR A 97 1.26 6.36 -4.03
N ASP A 98 0.70 6.63 -5.21
CA ASP A 98 -0.68 6.30 -5.50
C ASP A 98 -0.92 5.97 -6.97
N VAL A 99 -2.08 5.37 -7.20
CA VAL A 99 -2.71 5.21 -8.50
C VAL A 99 -4.16 5.67 -8.39
N THR A 100 -4.64 6.37 -9.40
CA THR A 100 -5.99 6.97 -9.42
C THR A 100 -6.72 6.54 -10.69
N ALA A 101 -8.00 6.25 -10.57
CA ALA A 101 -8.86 6.01 -11.72
C ALA A 101 -10.16 6.82 -11.62
N PRO A 102 -10.76 7.17 -12.77
CA PRO A 102 -12.11 7.72 -12.77
C PRO A 102 -13.11 6.65 -12.31
N ILE A 103 -14.11 7.10 -11.56
CA ILE A 103 -15.29 6.29 -11.26
C ILE A 103 -16.21 6.39 -12.47
N PRO A 104 -16.67 5.25 -13.04
CA PRO A 104 -17.65 5.29 -14.13
C PRO A 104 -18.89 6.08 -13.72
N GLN A 105 -19.43 6.89 -14.63
CA GLN A 105 -20.51 7.82 -14.32
C GLN A 105 -21.78 7.09 -13.84
N ASP A 106 -22.11 5.96 -14.46
CA ASP A 106 -23.22 5.10 -14.08
C ASP A 106 -23.09 4.56 -12.64
N TYR A 107 -21.88 4.16 -12.25
CA TYR A 107 -21.62 3.71 -10.89
C TYR A 107 -21.61 4.88 -9.88
N PHE A 108 -21.08 6.04 -10.29
CA PHE A 108 -21.09 7.24 -9.44
C PHE A 108 -22.51 7.72 -9.18
N GLU A 109 -23.37 7.78 -10.20
CA GLU A 109 -24.78 8.11 -10.06
C GLU A 109 -25.52 7.09 -9.19
N PHE A 110 -25.26 5.81 -9.37
CA PHE A 110 -25.82 4.74 -8.55
C PHE A 110 -25.48 4.91 -7.07
N ILE A 111 -24.22 5.19 -6.71
CA ILE A 111 -23.81 5.45 -5.30
C ILE A 111 -24.55 6.66 -4.72
N GLN A 112 -24.83 7.69 -5.54
CA GLN A 112 -25.46 8.93 -5.06
C GLN A 112 -26.99 8.79 -4.91
N THR A 113 -27.63 7.88 -5.65
CA THR A 113 -29.10 7.76 -5.70
C THR A 113 -29.65 6.63 -4.84
N GLU A 114 -28.86 5.60 -4.57
CA GLU A 114 -29.31 4.46 -3.79
C GLU A 114 -29.07 4.68 -2.28
N ASP A 115 -30.13 4.56 -1.49
CA ASP A 115 -30.08 4.61 -0.02
C ASP A 115 -29.68 3.23 0.56
N LEU A 116 -28.56 2.71 0.09
CA LEU A 116 -28.02 1.44 0.57
C LEU A 116 -26.92 1.67 1.60
N PRO A 117 -26.87 0.85 2.68
CA PRO A 117 -25.71 0.82 3.56
C PRO A 117 -24.44 0.55 2.77
N LEU A 118 -23.36 1.25 3.09
CA LEU A 118 -22.07 1.15 2.38
C LEU A 118 -21.58 -0.31 2.22
N CYS A 119 -21.84 -1.15 3.22
CA CYS A 119 -21.49 -2.57 3.19
C CYS A 119 -22.31 -3.41 2.18
N ARG A 120 -23.37 -2.87 1.57
CA ARG A 120 -24.17 -3.57 0.55
C ARG A 120 -23.83 -3.14 -0.86
N PHE A 121 -23.23 -1.98 -1.06
CA PHE A 121 -22.84 -1.51 -2.40
C PHE A 121 -21.91 -2.48 -3.11
N GLN A 122 -20.97 -3.08 -2.38
CA GLN A 122 -20.00 -4.03 -2.91
C GLN A 122 -20.59 -5.30 -3.53
N TYR A 123 -21.85 -5.64 -3.22
CA TYR A 123 -22.53 -6.83 -3.73
C TYR A 123 -23.46 -6.53 -4.92
N THR A 124 -23.49 -5.29 -5.38
CA THR A 124 -24.28 -4.93 -6.57
C THR A 124 -23.56 -5.34 -7.86
N PRO A 125 -24.28 -5.68 -8.94
CA PRO A 125 -23.66 -6.00 -10.23
C PRO A 125 -22.70 -4.91 -10.73
N GLU A 126 -23.08 -3.64 -10.51
CA GLU A 126 -22.30 -2.45 -10.87
C GLU A 126 -20.98 -2.40 -10.12
N ALA A 127 -21.02 -2.62 -8.80
CA ALA A 127 -19.82 -2.65 -7.96
C ALA A 127 -18.90 -3.82 -8.32
N ILE A 128 -19.45 -5.01 -8.52
CA ILE A 128 -18.69 -6.20 -8.94
C ILE A 128 -18.00 -5.96 -10.29
N LYS A 129 -18.72 -5.35 -11.25
CA LYS A 129 -18.15 -5.01 -12.55
C LYS A 129 -17.02 -3.99 -12.41
N TRP A 130 -17.25 -2.92 -11.64
CA TRP A 130 -16.22 -1.90 -11.42
C TRP A 130 -15.00 -2.44 -10.67
N ASP A 131 -15.22 -3.30 -9.69
CA ASP A 131 -14.15 -3.98 -8.97
C ASP A 131 -13.25 -4.77 -9.94
N ARG A 132 -13.84 -5.65 -10.73
CA ARG A 132 -13.12 -6.48 -11.70
C ARG A 132 -12.43 -5.67 -12.79
N ASP A 133 -13.14 -4.70 -13.39
CA ASP A 133 -12.68 -4.03 -14.61
C ASP A 133 -11.72 -2.85 -14.31
N VAL A 134 -11.77 -2.29 -13.09
CA VAL A 134 -11.02 -1.10 -12.71
C VAL A 134 -10.17 -1.31 -11.46
N GLN A 135 -10.77 -1.72 -10.33
CA GLN A 135 -10.05 -1.77 -9.06
C GLN A 135 -8.94 -2.83 -9.05
N GLN A 136 -9.27 -4.06 -9.42
CA GLN A 136 -8.31 -5.17 -9.39
C GLN A 136 -7.07 -4.91 -10.24
N PRO A 137 -7.15 -4.44 -11.50
CA PRO A 137 -5.98 -4.06 -12.28
C PRO A 137 -5.12 -2.99 -11.61
N LEU A 138 -5.74 -2.03 -10.92
CA LEU A 138 -5.02 -0.98 -10.21
C LEU A 138 -4.35 -1.49 -8.93
N TRP A 139 -4.96 -2.42 -8.21
CA TRP A 139 -4.32 -3.06 -7.06
C TRP A 139 -3.08 -3.86 -7.47
N PHE A 140 -3.15 -4.63 -8.55
CA PHE A 140 -1.96 -5.32 -9.08
C PHE A 140 -0.88 -4.34 -9.52
N LYS A 141 -1.27 -3.26 -10.18
CA LYS A 141 -0.36 -2.18 -10.57
C LYS A 141 0.32 -1.55 -9.36
N LEU A 142 -0.44 -1.23 -8.31
CA LEU A 142 0.09 -0.66 -7.07
C LEU A 142 1.04 -1.64 -6.36
N HIS A 143 0.70 -2.93 -6.32
CA HIS A 143 1.59 -3.97 -5.80
C HIS A 143 2.92 -4.02 -6.56
N ASP A 144 2.92 -3.97 -7.90
CA ASP A 144 4.16 -3.96 -8.70
C ASP A 144 4.98 -2.69 -8.47
N ILE A 145 4.32 -1.53 -8.35
CA ILE A 145 4.98 -0.26 -8.02
C ILE A 145 5.67 -0.36 -6.65
N VAL A 146 4.95 -0.75 -5.60
CA VAL A 146 5.48 -0.84 -4.24
C VAL A 146 6.62 -1.86 -4.14
N THR A 147 6.44 -3.05 -4.69
CA THR A 147 7.49 -4.08 -4.76
C THR A 147 8.71 -3.59 -5.54
N GLY A 148 8.48 -2.84 -6.62
CA GLY A 148 9.55 -2.20 -7.39
C GLY A 148 10.31 -1.14 -6.60
N LEU A 149 9.62 -0.32 -5.80
CA LEU A 149 10.23 0.67 -4.93
C LEU A 149 11.13 0.01 -3.87
N GLU A 150 10.64 -1.06 -3.22
CA GLU A 150 11.44 -1.83 -2.24
C GLU A 150 12.69 -2.44 -2.90
N ARG A 151 12.54 -3.07 -4.06
CA ARG A 151 13.66 -3.64 -4.81
C ARG A 151 14.69 -2.57 -5.19
N ASP A 152 14.24 -1.42 -5.69
CA ASP A 152 15.11 -0.31 -6.07
C ASP A 152 15.83 0.29 -4.85
N ALA A 153 15.16 0.33 -3.69
CA ALA A 153 15.74 0.73 -2.43
C ALA A 153 16.79 -0.29 -1.97
N HIS A 154 16.45 -1.58 -1.96
CA HIS A 154 17.36 -2.66 -1.57
C HIS A 154 18.65 -2.65 -2.41
N ASN A 155 18.53 -2.52 -3.73
CA ASN A 155 19.67 -2.46 -4.65
C ASN A 155 20.59 -1.26 -4.42
N ARG A 156 20.13 -0.25 -3.67
CA ARG A 156 20.91 0.93 -3.27
C ARG A 156 21.40 0.87 -1.83
N GLY A 157 21.20 -0.27 -1.14
CA GLY A 157 21.66 -0.49 0.23
C GLY A 157 20.64 -0.10 1.31
N TYR A 158 19.41 0.26 0.96
CA TYR A 158 18.32 0.54 1.91
C TYR A 158 17.57 -0.75 2.25
N PHE A 159 18.23 -1.65 3.00
CA PHE A 159 17.78 -3.03 3.23
C PHE A 159 16.53 -3.16 4.13
N PHE A 160 16.19 -2.13 4.88
CA PHE A 160 14.99 -2.11 5.72
C PHE A 160 13.78 -1.45 5.05
N ALA A 161 13.84 -1.18 3.75
CA ALA A 161 12.68 -0.69 3.03
C ALA A 161 11.51 -1.67 3.21
N ALA A 162 10.35 -1.15 3.60
CA ALA A 162 9.15 -1.95 3.89
C ALA A 162 7.92 -1.32 3.23
N GLY A 163 7.29 -2.08 2.32
CA GLY A 163 6.17 -1.64 1.51
C GLY A 163 4.81 -1.98 2.09
N TYR A 164 3.87 -1.08 1.89
CA TYR A 164 2.45 -1.22 2.18
C TYR A 164 1.65 -0.81 0.94
N VAL A 165 0.54 -1.49 0.71
CA VAL A 165 -0.34 -1.27 -0.44
C VAL A 165 -1.71 -0.76 0.02
N ALA A 166 -2.69 -0.69 -0.89
CA ALA A 166 -4.08 -0.44 -0.56
C ALA A 166 -4.91 -1.71 -0.69
N SER A 167 -6.03 -1.76 0.01
CA SER A 167 -6.99 -2.86 -0.05
C SER A 167 -6.44 -4.22 0.41
N THR A 168 -7.22 -5.29 0.30
CA THR A 168 -6.76 -6.64 0.62
C THR A 168 -5.78 -7.17 -0.43
N CYS A 169 -5.06 -8.24 -0.10
CA CYS A 169 -4.13 -8.88 -1.02
C CYS A 169 -4.85 -9.83 -1.98
N TYR A 170 -4.92 -9.48 -3.25
CA TYR A 170 -5.54 -10.28 -4.32
C TYR A 170 -4.56 -11.12 -5.14
N LEU A 171 -3.30 -11.24 -4.75
CA LEU A 171 -2.27 -11.94 -5.52
C LEU A 171 -2.55 -13.43 -5.74
N CYS A 172 -3.44 -14.03 -4.97
CA CYS A 172 -3.85 -15.42 -5.07
C CYS A 172 -5.26 -15.59 -5.65
N TYR A 173 -5.92 -14.48 -6.00
CA TYR A 173 -7.24 -14.52 -6.62
C TYR A 173 -7.17 -15.19 -7.99
N ASP A 174 -8.08 -16.14 -8.24
CA ASP A 174 -8.29 -16.77 -9.54
C ASP A 174 -9.79 -16.76 -9.81
N GLU A 175 -10.20 -16.07 -10.86
CA GLU A 175 -11.61 -15.98 -11.26
C GLU A 175 -12.21 -17.35 -11.65
N ASN A 176 -11.37 -18.33 -12.02
CA ASN A 176 -11.78 -19.68 -12.37
C ASN A 176 -11.83 -20.63 -11.17
N ASP A 177 -11.32 -20.20 -10.00
CA ASP A 177 -11.36 -20.92 -8.74
C ASP A 177 -12.02 -20.03 -7.66
N PRO A 178 -13.35 -20.12 -7.49
CA PRO A 178 -14.06 -19.34 -6.46
C PRO A 178 -13.58 -19.57 -5.03
N GLY A 179 -12.80 -20.64 -4.77
CA GLY A 179 -12.09 -20.90 -3.51
C GLY A 179 -10.63 -20.45 -3.53
N GLY A 180 -10.17 -19.84 -4.65
CA GLY A 180 -8.79 -19.50 -4.92
C GLY A 180 -8.20 -18.33 -4.15
N TYR A 181 -8.92 -17.79 -3.18
CA TYR A 181 -8.41 -16.79 -2.24
C TYR A 181 -7.25 -17.32 -1.38
N CYS A 182 -6.81 -16.50 -0.47
CA CYS A 182 -5.77 -16.84 0.48
C CYS A 182 -6.23 -17.96 1.42
N ASP A 183 -5.51 -19.08 1.47
CA ASP A 183 -5.73 -20.14 2.45
C ASP A 183 -4.99 -19.76 3.75
N THR A 184 -5.71 -19.19 4.69
CA THR A 184 -5.16 -18.72 5.98
C THR A 184 -4.69 -19.85 6.90
N SER A 185 -5.01 -21.11 6.59
CA SER A 185 -4.50 -22.28 7.32
C SER A 185 -3.10 -22.73 6.87
N LYS A 186 -2.57 -22.13 5.80
CA LYS A 186 -1.29 -22.47 5.20
C LYS A 186 -0.37 -21.23 5.08
N PRO A 187 0.94 -21.42 4.92
CA PRO A 187 1.86 -20.33 4.61
C PRO A 187 1.46 -19.60 3.33
N CYS A 188 1.77 -18.30 3.28
CA CYS A 188 1.53 -17.48 2.10
C CYS A 188 2.17 -18.11 0.84
N ARG A 189 1.39 -18.25 -0.22
CA ARG A 189 1.87 -18.78 -1.52
C ARG A 189 2.78 -17.79 -2.27
N ARG A 190 2.70 -16.50 -1.95
CA ARG A 190 3.47 -15.42 -2.58
C ARG A 190 4.20 -14.54 -1.55
N PRO A 191 5.05 -15.13 -0.69
CA PRO A 191 5.64 -14.43 0.47
C PRO A 191 6.57 -13.28 0.06
N TYR A 192 7.11 -13.30 -1.15
CA TYR A 192 8.01 -12.25 -1.65
C TYR A 192 7.27 -11.06 -2.25
N GLU A 193 5.98 -11.21 -2.57
CA GLU A 193 5.18 -10.20 -3.25
C GLU A 193 4.06 -9.64 -2.35
N ALA A 194 3.52 -10.48 -1.46
CA ALA A 194 2.41 -10.09 -0.60
C ALA A 194 2.82 -8.97 0.37
N ARG A 195 1.95 -7.96 0.49
CA ARG A 195 2.13 -6.81 1.38
C ARG A 195 0.84 -6.54 2.15
N TYR A 196 0.99 -6.07 3.38
CA TYR A 196 -0.13 -5.50 4.12
C TYR A 196 -0.63 -4.23 3.43
N SER A 197 -1.93 -3.95 3.50
CA SER A 197 -2.39 -2.62 3.17
C SER A 197 -2.05 -1.64 4.30
N MET A 198 -2.02 -0.35 3.95
CA MET A 198 -1.85 0.71 4.94
C MET A 198 -2.94 0.61 6.00
N GLU A 199 -4.18 0.39 5.57
CA GLU A 199 -5.36 0.29 6.42
C GLU A 199 -5.32 -0.96 7.32
N ALA A 200 -4.95 -2.12 6.77
CA ALA A 200 -4.82 -3.37 7.53
C ALA A 200 -3.76 -3.26 8.64
N ALA A 201 -2.74 -2.43 8.43
CA ALA A 201 -1.72 -2.12 9.43
C ALA A 201 -2.08 -0.93 10.35
N GLY A 202 -3.31 -0.39 10.26
CA GLY A 202 -3.75 0.73 11.09
C GLY A 202 -3.22 2.10 10.67
N MET A 203 -2.68 2.24 9.46
CA MET A 203 -2.25 3.55 8.95
C MET A 203 -3.46 4.32 8.44
N ASP A 204 -3.67 5.53 8.97
CA ASP A 204 -4.68 6.46 8.50
C ASP A 204 -4.18 7.20 7.25
N VAL A 205 -4.66 6.72 6.10
CA VAL A 205 -4.30 7.26 4.79
C VAL A 205 -4.73 8.71 4.66
N PHE A 206 -5.94 9.07 5.10
CA PHE A 206 -6.47 10.44 5.01
C PHE A 206 -5.62 11.43 5.81
N SER A 207 -5.36 11.11 7.07
CA SER A 207 -4.53 11.94 7.94
C SER A 207 -3.09 12.01 7.42
N THR A 208 -2.57 10.93 6.83
CA THR A 208 -1.23 10.91 6.21
C THR A 208 -1.16 11.89 5.04
N TYR A 209 -2.14 11.87 4.12
CA TYR A 209 -2.20 12.83 3.01
C TYR A 209 -2.34 14.27 3.52
N HIS A 210 -3.25 14.50 4.46
CA HIS A 210 -3.43 15.82 5.07
C HIS A 210 -2.12 16.34 5.70
N ASN A 211 -1.43 15.49 6.47
CA ASN A 211 -0.17 15.84 7.13
C ASN A 211 0.94 16.27 6.18
N VAL A 212 0.87 15.89 4.91
CA VAL A 212 1.86 16.27 3.88
C VAL A 212 1.31 17.29 2.87
N GLY A 213 0.14 17.85 3.14
CA GLY A 213 -0.49 18.90 2.31
C GLY A 213 -1.01 18.38 0.98
N LEU A 214 -1.47 17.14 0.95
CA LEU A 214 -2.12 16.51 -0.20
C LEU A 214 -3.60 16.25 0.09
N ALA A 215 -4.40 16.20 -0.96
CA ALA A 215 -5.79 15.78 -0.90
C ALA A 215 -5.93 14.37 -1.50
N LEU A 216 -6.62 13.49 -0.79
CA LEU A 216 -6.96 12.17 -1.29
C LEU A 216 -8.29 12.23 -2.04
N LYS A 217 -8.33 11.72 -3.27
CA LYS A 217 -9.56 11.58 -4.04
C LYS A 217 -10.28 10.29 -3.64
N MET A 218 -11.54 10.39 -3.33
CA MET A 218 -12.37 9.29 -2.82
C MET A 218 -13.60 9.05 -3.70
N ALA A 219 -14.31 7.99 -3.43
CA ALA A 219 -15.51 7.59 -4.18
C ALA A 219 -16.68 8.59 -4.14
N ASN A 220 -16.61 9.62 -3.29
CA ASN A 220 -17.53 10.76 -3.32
C ASN A 220 -17.14 11.86 -4.35
N SER A 221 -16.09 11.63 -5.10
CA SER A 221 -15.62 12.44 -6.21
C SER A 221 -15.63 11.59 -7.50
N GLU A 222 -15.46 12.22 -8.63
CA GLU A 222 -15.37 11.53 -9.94
C GLU A 222 -14.17 10.58 -10.08
N TYR A 223 -13.32 10.53 -9.06
CA TYR A 223 -12.09 9.74 -9.04
C TYR A 223 -11.90 9.04 -7.69
N MET A 224 -11.24 7.90 -7.74
CA MET A 224 -10.80 7.19 -6.55
C MET A 224 -9.28 6.92 -6.61
N THR A 225 -8.62 7.08 -5.47
CA THR A 225 -7.17 6.91 -5.32
C THR A 225 -6.86 5.73 -4.39
N TRP A 226 -5.97 4.87 -4.83
CA TRP A 226 -5.39 3.80 -4.00
C TRP A 226 -3.95 4.16 -3.68
N SER A 227 -3.61 4.12 -2.40
CA SER A 227 -2.35 4.61 -1.87
C SER A 227 -1.44 3.47 -1.43
N GLY A 228 -0.16 3.60 -1.72
CA GLY A 228 0.89 2.73 -1.19
C GLY A 228 1.95 3.55 -0.47
N LEU A 229 2.68 2.90 0.40
CA LEU A 229 3.74 3.50 1.18
C LEU A 229 4.95 2.57 1.22
N VAL A 230 6.16 3.13 1.10
CA VAL A 230 7.40 2.39 1.41
C VAL A 230 8.14 3.15 2.49
N LEU A 231 8.27 2.53 3.66
CA LEU A 231 9.08 3.06 4.75
C LEU A 231 10.55 3.00 4.36
N MET A 232 11.28 4.08 4.62
CA MET A 232 12.67 4.26 4.23
C MET A 232 13.48 4.81 5.41
N VAL A 233 14.57 4.14 5.76
CA VAL A 233 15.56 4.53 6.81
C VAL A 233 15.08 5.50 7.87
#